data_ee9ce36ef798c6b3a43b0d69d834e0ea
#
_entry.id   ee9ce36ef798c6b3a43b0d69d834e0ea
#
_cell.length_a   1.000
_cell.length_b   1.000
_cell.length_c   1.000
_cell.angle_alpha   90.00
_cell.angle_beta   90.00
_cell.angle_gamma   90.00
#
_symmetry.space_group_name_H-M   'P 1'
#
loop_
_entity.id
_entity.type
_entity.pdbx_description
1 polymer ?
#
loop_
_entity_poly.entity_id
_entity_poly.type
_entity_poly.pdbx_seq_one_letter_code
_entity_poly.pdbx_strand_id
1 'polypeptide(L)'
;MEEKSMVEAMLERARAAQVVLESYTQSQVDTLVRAMGKVIYDNAEILAEEAVRETGYGRVDSKIFKQRKATAAAWFYLRDKKSVGVIDRDPVNKLVTFAKPVGVVACVAPSTNPTSTVASNGRSIIKCGN
;
A
#
# COMPACT_ATOMS: atom_id res chain seq x y z
N MET A 1 -24.49 9.59 14.16
CA MET A 1 -24.18 8.39 14.97
C MET A 1 -23.71 7.20 14.11
N GLU A 2 -24.32 6.93 12.94
CA GLU A 2 -23.89 5.84 12.04
C GLU A 2 -22.46 5.99 11.48
N GLU A 3 -22.05 7.19 11.07
CA GLU A 3 -20.69 7.43 10.53
C GLU A 3 -19.60 7.15 11.56
N LYS A 4 -19.81 7.51 12.82
CA LYS A 4 -18.85 7.26 13.90
C LYS A 4 -18.69 5.76 14.16
N SER A 5 -19.77 5.01 14.13
CA SER A 5 -19.76 3.55 14.31
C SER A 5 -19.07 2.83 13.16
N MET A 6 -19.21 3.31 11.90
CA MET A 6 -18.54 2.74 10.74
C MET A 6 -17.02 2.92 10.82
N VAL A 7 -16.53 4.11 11.16
CA VAL A 7 -15.10 4.38 11.33
C VAL A 7 -14.50 3.57 12.46
N GLU A 8 -15.20 3.45 13.59
CA GLU A 8 -14.77 2.63 14.71
C GLU A 8 -14.63 1.16 14.32
N ALA A 9 -15.61 0.61 13.61
CA ALA A 9 -15.54 -0.77 13.10
C ALA A 9 -14.41 -0.99 12.10
N MET A 10 -14.10 0.01 11.24
CA MET A 10 -12.94 -0.04 10.34
C MET A 10 -11.62 -0.03 11.12
N LEU A 11 -11.50 0.80 12.14
CA LEU A 11 -10.31 0.87 12.98
C LEU A 11 -10.07 -0.43 13.76
N GLU A 12 -11.12 -1.05 14.31
CA GLU A 12 -11.00 -2.34 14.99
C GLU A 12 -10.48 -3.43 14.06
N ARG A 13 -11.04 -3.54 12.85
CA ARG A 13 -10.58 -4.51 11.86
C ARG A 13 -9.13 -4.23 11.43
N ALA A 14 -8.79 -2.96 11.22
CA ALA A 14 -7.44 -2.57 10.83
C ALA A 14 -6.41 -2.87 11.93
N ARG A 15 -6.75 -2.63 13.20
CA ARG A 15 -5.88 -2.99 14.34
C ARG A 15 -5.68 -4.49 14.45
N ALA A 16 -6.73 -5.29 14.31
CA ALA A 16 -6.61 -6.74 14.32
C ALA A 16 -5.74 -7.26 13.16
N ALA A 17 -5.91 -6.72 11.96
CA ALA A 17 -5.08 -7.06 10.80
C ALA A 17 -3.62 -6.63 10.97
N GLN A 18 -3.37 -5.48 11.56
CA GLN A 18 -2.03 -4.94 11.80
C GLN A 18 -1.23 -5.82 12.77
N VAL A 19 -1.86 -6.34 13.83
CA VAL A 19 -1.24 -7.31 14.76
C VAL A 19 -0.78 -8.57 14.02
N VAL A 20 -1.58 -9.07 13.06
CA VAL A 20 -1.20 -10.21 12.23
C VAL A 20 -0.03 -9.85 11.32
N LEU A 21 -0.09 -8.68 10.68
CA LEU A 21 0.95 -8.21 9.78
C LEU A 21 2.31 -8.00 10.47
N GLU A 22 2.33 -7.58 11.74
CA GLU A 22 3.56 -7.47 12.55
C GLU A 22 4.32 -8.79 12.69
N SER A 23 3.63 -9.92 12.60
CA SER A 23 4.25 -11.25 12.67
C SER A 23 4.88 -11.70 11.35
N TYR A 24 4.65 -10.98 10.25
CA TYR A 24 5.11 -11.37 8.92
C TYR A 24 6.62 -11.17 8.76
N THR A 25 7.24 -12.16 8.11
CA THR A 25 8.61 -12.06 7.62
C THR A 25 8.69 -11.09 6.44
N GLN A 26 9.89 -10.59 6.12
CA GLN A 26 10.12 -9.75 4.94
C GLN A 26 9.58 -10.41 3.65
N SER A 27 9.79 -11.71 3.46
CA SER A 27 9.31 -12.44 2.29
C SER A 27 7.78 -12.49 2.20
N GLN A 28 7.09 -12.63 3.32
CA GLN A 28 5.61 -12.60 3.36
C GLN A 28 5.07 -11.21 3.03
N VAL A 29 5.68 -10.17 3.60
CA VAL A 29 5.33 -8.78 3.28
C VAL A 29 5.57 -8.48 1.79
N ASP A 30 6.71 -8.90 1.24
CA ASP A 30 7.03 -8.69 -0.18
C ASP A 30 6.06 -9.42 -1.10
N THR A 31 5.66 -10.63 -0.74
CA THR A 31 4.65 -11.40 -1.47
C THR A 31 3.30 -10.68 -1.47
N LEU A 32 2.87 -10.17 -0.33
CA LEU A 32 1.61 -9.41 -0.19
C LEU A 32 1.64 -8.12 -1.02
N VAL A 33 2.70 -7.31 -0.91
CA VAL A 33 2.87 -6.07 -1.67
C VAL A 33 2.90 -6.31 -3.17
N ARG A 34 3.56 -7.40 -3.60
CA ARG A 34 3.57 -7.82 -5.01
C ARG A 34 2.18 -8.21 -5.49
N ALA A 35 1.45 -9.01 -4.72
CA ALA A 35 0.09 -9.43 -5.06
C ALA A 35 -0.86 -8.24 -5.20
N MET A 36 -0.81 -7.29 -4.26
CA MET A 36 -1.58 -6.05 -4.33
C MET A 36 -1.26 -5.25 -5.60
N GLY A 37 0.03 -5.09 -5.92
CA GLY A 37 0.44 -4.41 -7.14
C GLY A 37 -0.04 -5.12 -8.40
N LYS A 38 0.05 -6.46 -8.43
CA LYS A 38 -0.39 -7.26 -9.57
C LYS A 38 -1.88 -7.12 -9.84
N VAL A 39 -2.73 -7.19 -8.82
CA VAL A 39 -4.18 -7.01 -8.97
C VAL A 39 -4.51 -5.66 -9.60
N ILE A 40 -3.85 -4.58 -9.16
CA ILE A 40 -4.08 -3.24 -9.70
C ILE A 40 -3.56 -3.10 -11.12
N TYR A 41 -2.41 -3.69 -11.43
CA TYR A 41 -1.84 -3.67 -12.77
C TYR A 41 -2.71 -4.43 -13.78
N ASP A 42 -3.17 -5.61 -13.40
CA ASP A 42 -3.99 -6.47 -14.26
C ASP A 42 -5.38 -5.88 -14.51
N ASN A 43 -5.95 -5.15 -13.54
CA ASN A 43 -7.27 -4.52 -13.64
C ASN A 43 -7.19 -3.01 -14.00
N ALA A 44 -6.08 -2.53 -14.53
CA ALA A 44 -5.87 -1.11 -14.79
C ALA A 44 -6.91 -0.50 -15.74
N GLU A 45 -7.44 -1.26 -16.70
CA GLU A 45 -8.48 -0.82 -17.64
C GLU A 45 -9.80 -0.55 -16.91
N ILE A 46 -10.33 -1.56 -16.24
CA ILE A 46 -11.59 -1.45 -15.49
C ILE A 46 -11.52 -0.33 -14.45
N LEU A 47 -10.41 -0.26 -13.69
CA LEU A 47 -10.21 0.75 -12.68
C LEU A 47 -10.08 2.18 -13.26
N ALA A 48 -9.53 2.31 -14.46
CA ALA A 48 -9.42 3.61 -15.14
C ALA A 48 -10.79 4.08 -15.66
N GLU A 49 -11.58 3.18 -16.27
CA GLU A 49 -12.92 3.46 -16.72
C GLU A 49 -13.84 3.88 -15.56
N GLU A 50 -13.83 3.12 -14.47
CA GLU A 50 -14.58 3.43 -13.26
C GLU A 50 -14.19 4.79 -12.68
N ALA A 51 -12.88 5.07 -12.58
CA ALA A 51 -12.39 6.34 -12.04
C ALA A 51 -12.82 7.53 -12.87
N VAL A 52 -12.82 7.44 -14.21
CA VAL A 52 -13.31 8.51 -15.08
C VAL A 52 -14.83 8.66 -14.99
N ARG A 53 -15.55 7.54 -14.97
CA ARG A 53 -17.01 7.54 -14.84
C ARG A 53 -17.49 8.18 -13.54
N GLU A 54 -16.84 7.84 -12.42
CA GLU A 54 -17.22 8.35 -11.09
C GLU A 54 -16.84 9.82 -10.90
N THR A 55 -15.65 10.21 -11.35
CA THR A 55 -15.09 11.52 -11.00
C THR A 55 -15.22 12.56 -12.11
N GLY A 56 -15.40 12.15 -13.37
CA GLY A 56 -15.35 13.02 -14.53
C GLY A 56 -13.94 13.56 -14.84
N TYR A 57 -12.90 13.12 -14.12
CA TYR A 57 -11.54 13.65 -14.27
C TYR A 57 -10.62 12.75 -15.11
N GLY A 58 -9.96 13.36 -16.08
CA GLY A 58 -8.92 12.75 -16.90
C GLY A 58 -9.46 11.88 -18.03
N ARG A 59 -8.56 11.15 -18.67
CA ARG A 59 -8.83 10.27 -19.81
C ARG A 59 -8.50 8.84 -19.43
N VAL A 60 -9.31 7.89 -19.90
CA VAL A 60 -9.17 6.47 -19.60
C VAL A 60 -7.79 5.95 -20.01
N ASP A 61 -7.38 6.19 -21.27
CA ASP A 61 -6.08 5.78 -21.80
C ASP A 61 -4.89 6.27 -20.96
N SER A 62 -4.93 7.53 -20.57
CA SER A 62 -3.89 8.16 -19.74
C SER A 62 -3.89 7.58 -18.32
N LYS A 63 -5.05 7.25 -17.76
CA LYS A 63 -5.15 6.61 -16.44
C LYS A 63 -4.65 5.17 -16.47
N ILE A 64 -4.94 4.40 -17.53
CA ILE A 64 -4.41 3.04 -17.71
C ILE A 64 -2.88 3.08 -17.74
N PHE A 65 -2.32 3.92 -18.60
CA PHE A 65 -0.87 4.07 -18.73
C PHE A 65 -0.21 4.46 -17.39
N LYS A 66 -0.75 5.51 -16.74
CA LYS A 66 -0.26 5.97 -15.44
C LYS A 66 -0.31 4.85 -14.39
N GLN A 67 -1.43 4.14 -14.31
CA GLN A 67 -1.64 3.11 -13.31
C GLN A 67 -0.68 1.93 -13.48
N ARG A 68 -0.48 1.43 -14.71
CA ARG A 68 0.49 0.39 -15.02
C ARG A 68 1.92 0.84 -14.73
N LYS A 69 2.31 2.03 -15.19
CA LYS A 69 3.65 2.59 -14.97
C LYS A 69 3.95 2.82 -13.48
N ALA A 70 3.06 3.48 -12.77
CA ALA A 70 3.24 3.77 -11.35
C ALA A 70 3.28 2.48 -10.51
N THR A 71 2.45 1.49 -10.85
CA THR A 71 2.43 0.21 -10.16
C THR A 71 3.72 -0.57 -10.37
N ALA A 72 4.21 -0.64 -11.60
CA ALA A 72 5.47 -1.31 -11.92
C ALA A 72 6.66 -0.58 -11.28
N ALA A 73 6.75 0.75 -11.43
CA ALA A 73 7.83 1.54 -10.86
C ALA A 73 7.92 1.41 -9.33
N ALA A 74 6.78 1.48 -8.64
CA ALA A 74 6.76 1.30 -7.19
C ALA A 74 7.21 -0.11 -6.77
N TRP A 75 6.84 -1.16 -7.52
CA TRP A 75 7.32 -2.51 -7.24
C TRP A 75 8.85 -2.61 -7.42
N PHE A 76 9.39 -2.12 -8.53
CA PHE A 76 10.83 -2.13 -8.77
C PHE A 76 11.61 -1.34 -7.71
N TYR A 77 11.03 -0.27 -7.17
CA TYR A 77 11.63 0.50 -6.09
C TYR A 77 11.59 -0.22 -4.74
N LEU A 78 10.48 -0.91 -4.44
CA LEU A 78 10.22 -1.48 -3.11
C LEU A 78 10.75 -2.91 -2.93
N ARG A 79 10.85 -3.71 -3.99
CA ARG A 79 11.07 -5.17 -3.92
C ARG A 79 12.33 -5.57 -3.14
N ASP A 80 13.40 -4.80 -3.30
CA ASP A 80 14.72 -5.13 -2.71
C ASP A 80 14.98 -4.37 -1.39
N LYS A 81 14.01 -3.63 -0.90
CA LYS A 81 14.16 -2.87 0.35
C LYS A 81 13.73 -3.69 1.55
N LYS A 82 14.61 -3.80 2.53
CA LYS A 82 14.27 -4.31 3.86
C LYS A 82 13.39 -3.28 4.56
N SER A 83 12.29 -3.72 5.16
CA SER A 83 11.29 -2.82 5.72
C SER A 83 10.60 -3.36 6.98
N VAL A 84 10.88 -4.61 7.36
CA VAL A 84 10.39 -5.23 8.59
C VAL A 84 11.50 -6.01 9.28
N GLY A 85 11.45 -6.09 10.59
CA GLY A 85 12.47 -6.75 11.40
C GLY A 85 13.81 -6.03 11.37
N VAL A 86 14.91 -6.77 11.35
CA VAL A 86 16.26 -6.20 11.28
C VAL A 86 16.56 -5.73 9.87
N ILE A 87 16.70 -4.42 9.69
CA ILE A 87 16.96 -3.79 8.38
C ILE A 87 18.43 -3.50 8.13
N ASP A 88 19.22 -3.30 9.18
CA ASP A 88 20.66 -3.05 9.09
C ASP A 88 21.43 -3.58 10.30
N ARG A 89 22.70 -3.88 10.08
CA ARG A 89 23.69 -4.26 11.12
C ARG A 89 25.00 -3.58 10.83
N ASP A 90 25.46 -2.76 11.78
CA ASP A 90 26.77 -2.13 11.76
C ASP A 90 27.66 -2.83 12.81
N PRO A 91 28.52 -3.76 12.41
CA PRO A 91 29.40 -4.48 13.33
C PRO A 91 30.52 -3.60 13.90
N VAL A 92 30.89 -2.53 13.22
CA VAL A 92 31.95 -1.61 13.66
C VAL A 92 31.48 -0.79 14.87
N ASN A 93 30.29 -0.23 14.76
CA ASN A 93 29.68 0.58 15.82
C ASN A 93 28.82 -0.28 16.77
N LYS A 94 28.71 -1.58 16.55
CA LYS A 94 27.90 -2.54 17.31
C LYS A 94 26.42 -2.15 17.36
N LEU A 95 25.89 -1.65 16.24
CA LEU A 95 24.50 -1.23 16.10
C LEU A 95 23.67 -2.23 15.31
N VAL A 96 22.41 -2.37 15.71
CA VAL A 96 21.39 -3.12 14.97
C VAL A 96 20.17 -2.24 14.80
N THR A 97 19.77 -2.01 13.54
CA THR A 97 18.60 -1.19 13.23
C THR A 97 17.40 -2.06 12.94
N PHE A 98 16.33 -1.84 13.69
CA PHE A 98 15.04 -2.50 13.50
C PHE A 98 14.03 -1.55 12.88
N ALA A 99 13.32 -2.02 11.85
CA ALA A 99 12.11 -1.36 11.38
C ALA A 99 10.95 -1.67 12.34
N LYS A 100 10.24 -0.62 12.73
CA LYS A 100 9.03 -0.71 13.55
C LYS A 100 7.87 -0.07 12.82
N PRO A 101 6.69 -0.72 12.74
CA PRO A 101 5.49 -0.09 12.21
C PRO A 101 5.04 1.06 13.12
N VAL A 102 4.39 2.05 12.53
CA VAL A 102 3.73 3.13 13.29
C VAL A 102 2.31 2.73 13.72
N GLY A 103 1.80 1.65 13.16
CA GLY A 103 0.45 1.11 13.42
C GLY A 103 -0.51 1.34 12.26
N VAL A 104 -1.79 1.45 12.56
CA VAL A 104 -2.83 1.70 11.55
C VAL A 104 -2.70 3.10 10.97
N VAL A 105 -2.65 3.18 9.64
CA VAL A 105 -2.56 4.43 8.89
C VAL A 105 -3.86 4.70 8.15
N ALA A 106 -4.47 5.84 8.40
CA ALA A 106 -5.63 6.33 7.66
C ALA A 106 -5.17 7.13 6.43
N CYS A 107 -5.78 6.86 5.29
CA CYS A 107 -5.50 7.58 4.05
C CYS A 107 -6.79 8.06 3.40
N VAL A 108 -6.76 9.29 2.88
CA VAL A 108 -7.85 9.86 2.09
C VAL A 108 -7.42 9.90 0.63
N ALA A 109 -8.18 9.25 -0.25
CA ALA A 109 -7.94 9.26 -1.68
C ALA A 109 -8.59 10.48 -2.32
N PRO A 110 -7.87 11.27 -3.15
CA PRO A 110 -8.46 12.40 -3.87
C PRO A 110 -9.27 11.91 -5.07
N SER A 111 -10.29 12.65 -5.45
CA SER A 111 -11.10 12.36 -6.64
C SER A 111 -10.30 12.35 -7.96
N THR A 112 -9.21 13.10 -8.03
CA THR A 112 -8.32 13.12 -9.19
C THR A 112 -7.53 11.82 -9.40
N ASN A 113 -7.27 11.07 -8.31
CA ASN A 113 -6.50 9.82 -8.32
C ASN A 113 -7.07 8.76 -7.37
N PRO A 114 -8.33 8.35 -7.49
CA PRO A 114 -8.96 7.46 -6.51
C PRO A 114 -8.27 6.09 -6.46
N THR A 115 -7.95 5.50 -7.60
CA THR A 115 -7.34 4.16 -7.69
C THR A 115 -5.83 4.18 -7.47
N SER A 116 -5.11 5.11 -8.11
CA SER A 116 -3.64 5.19 -8.00
C SER A 116 -3.16 5.54 -6.60
N THR A 117 -3.91 6.36 -5.86
CA THR A 117 -3.56 6.73 -4.48
C THR A 117 -3.71 5.53 -3.54
N VAL A 118 -4.80 4.78 -3.64
CA VAL A 118 -4.99 3.54 -2.86
C VAL A 118 -3.87 2.55 -3.16
N ALA A 119 -3.55 2.37 -4.44
CA ALA A 119 -2.47 1.49 -4.89
C ALA A 119 -1.11 1.87 -4.34
N SER A 120 -0.77 3.15 -4.38
CA SER A 120 0.53 3.67 -3.94
C SER A 120 0.66 3.63 -2.42
N ASN A 121 -0.30 4.25 -1.72
CA ASN A 121 -0.27 4.36 -0.26
C ASN A 121 -0.40 2.98 0.40
N GLY A 122 -1.37 2.17 -0.03
CA GLY A 122 -1.60 0.84 0.53
C GLY A 122 -0.33 -0.04 0.47
N ARG A 123 0.34 -0.07 -0.67
CA ARG A 123 1.58 -0.86 -0.80
C ARG A 123 2.72 -0.33 0.06
N SER A 124 2.90 0.98 0.13
CA SER A 124 3.96 1.59 0.94
C SER A 124 3.71 1.38 2.43
N ILE A 125 2.46 1.50 2.87
CA ILE A 125 2.04 1.28 4.25
C ILE A 125 2.26 -0.18 4.64
N ILE A 126 1.74 -1.12 3.85
CA ILE A 126 1.88 -2.56 4.09
C ILE A 126 3.34 -3.01 4.02
N LYS A 127 4.15 -2.44 3.09
CA LYS A 127 5.58 -2.73 3.00
C LYS A 127 6.32 -2.43 4.30
N CYS A 128 5.89 -1.43 5.05
CA CYS A 128 6.46 -1.06 6.35
C CYS A 128 5.79 -1.75 7.56
N GLY A 129 4.91 -2.72 7.33
CA GLY A 129 4.25 -3.48 8.40
C GLY A 129 3.10 -2.74 9.11
N ASN A 130 2.56 -1.69 8.48
CA ASN A 130 1.46 -0.88 9.05
C ASN A 130 0.09 -1.37 8.60
#